data_c0f8593957c48eb00b618e4a5c7231e8
#
_entry.id   c0f8593957c48eb00b618e4a5c7231e8
#
_cell.length_a   1.000
_cell.length_b   1.000
_cell.length_c   1.000
_cell.angle_alpha   90.00
_cell.angle_beta   90.00
_cell.angle_gamma   90.00
#
_symmetry.space_group_name_H-M   'P 1'
#
loop_
_entity.id
_entity.type
_entity.pdbx_description
1 polymer ?
#
loop_
_entity_poly.entity_id
_entity_poly.type
_entity_poly.pdbx_seq_one_letter_code
_entity_poly.pdbx_strand_id
1 'polypeptide(L)'
;MDKKKKPFRTINSSGLSALFGDEPVTPPSNPNTIEISQIVLAPSQPRRYFDEEQINQLAESIKAHGIIEPLVVRPLDNDRFELVAGERRYRAAQLAGLTSIPVAIRELTDVQARHITLIENLQRVDLNPVEETEAVLELLSIELSQTVEDVISLLHKMFNESKNNVTNNVVGKVEVEQLFDSLGVVSWKSFVVHRLPLLNLPPDILEILRQGKIAYTKAIALSKIKDEELRKEISKEALEQKLSLRDLKTLIQEMSAKKTQSPEPESKTVENVIKTTAKELTKAKLWKSNPQKWKKVEKLIKEINMLLIEEE
;
A
#
# COMPACT_ATOMS: atom_id res chain seq x y z
N MET A 1 20.47 19.68 -10.26
CA MET A 1 20.06 19.61 -8.84
C MET A 1 20.07 18.16 -8.42
N ASP A 2 21.09 17.75 -7.69
CA ASP A 2 21.32 16.38 -7.27
C ASP A 2 20.19 15.89 -6.36
N LYS A 3 19.52 14.83 -6.80
CA LYS A 3 18.59 14.09 -5.93
C LYS A 3 19.41 13.42 -4.84
N LYS A 4 19.38 13.96 -3.61
CA LYS A 4 19.94 13.31 -2.43
C LYS A 4 19.42 11.87 -2.37
N LYS A 5 20.31 10.89 -2.59
CA LYS A 5 20.05 9.47 -2.37
C LYS A 5 19.60 9.32 -0.91
N LYS A 6 18.40 8.82 -0.68
CA LYS A 6 17.94 8.48 0.68
C LYS A 6 18.90 7.41 1.22
N PRO A 7 19.32 7.51 2.50
CA PRO A 7 20.19 6.50 3.09
C PRO A 7 19.48 5.14 3.10
N PHE A 8 20.26 4.07 2.99
CA PHE A 8 19.79 2.69 3.16
C PHE A 8 18.94 2.59 4.44
N ARG A 9 17.74 2.02 4.33
CA ARG A 9 16.94 1.66 5.49
C ARG A 9 17.61 0.46 6.17
N THR A 10 18.29 0.69 7.27
CA THR A 10 18.77 -0.37 8.15
C THR A 10 17.64 -0.70 9.12
N ILE A 11 17.08 -1.90 9.01
CA ILE A 11 16.28 -2.45 10.12
C ILE A 11 17.26 -2.64 11.29
N ASN A 12 16.87 -2.14 12.46
CA ASN A 12 17.66 -2.34 13.66
C ASN A 12 17.88 -3.84 13.86
N SER A 13 19.14 -4.25 14.07
CA SER A 13 19.52 -5.65 14.34
C SER A 13 18.74 -6.27 15.51
N SER A 14 18.22 -5.45 16.41
CA SER A 14 17.34 -5.88 17.51
C SER A 14 16.00 -6.46 17.05
N GLY A 15 15.46 -6.09 15.89
CA GLY A 15 14.23 -6.69 15.34
C GLY A 15 14.45 -8.11 14.82
N LEU A 16 15.62 -8.36 14.23
CA LEU A 16 16.02 -9.71 13.81
C LEU A 16 16.39 -10.60 15.02
N SER A 17 17.08 -10.04 16.02
CA SER A 17 17.43 -10.76 17.24
C SER A 17 16.22 -11.17 18.08
N ALA A 18 15.15 -10.36 18.09
CA ALA A 18 13.91 -10.70 18.79
C ALA A 18 13.17 -11.90 18.16
N LEU A 19 13.38 -12.14 16.86
CA LEU A 19 12.73 -13.22 16.11
C LEU A 19 13.57 -14.51 16.04
N PHE A 20 14.90 -14.40 16.12
CA PHE A 20 15.81 -15.53 15.92
C PHE A 20 16.65 -15.88 17.17
N GLY A 21 16.39 -15.23 18.32
CA GLY A 21 17.26 -15.29 19.50
C GLY A 21 18.55 -14.48 19.26
N ASP A 22 19.30 -14.25 20.35
CA ASP A 22 20.58 -13.50 20.33
C ASP A 22 21.75 -14.25 19.64
N GLU A 23 21.47 -15.28 18.85
CA GLU A 23 22.52 -15.84 18.01
C GLU A 23 22.85 -14.82 16.92
N PRO A 24 24.08 -14.23 16.97
CA PRO A 24 24.49 -13.31 15.92
C PRO A 24 24.43 -14.06 14.59
N VAL A 25 23.81 -13.45 13.57
CA VAL A 25 23.85 -13.93 12.19
C VAL A 25 25.30 -13.75 11.70
N THR A 26 26.21 -14.48 12.33
CA THR A 26 27.57 -14.58 11.82
C THR A 26 27.50 -15.41 10.54
N PRO A 27 28.02 -14.90 9.43
CA PRO A 27 28.15 -15.73 8.24
C PRO A 27 28.92 -17.00 8.65
N PRO A 28 28.46 -18.19 8.27
CA PRO A 28 29.16 -19.42 8.58
C PRO A 28 30.61 -19.28 8.08
N SER A 29 31.57 -19.66 8.89
CA SER A 29 33.02 -19.56 8.62
C SER A 29 33.46 -20.28 7.33
N ASN A 30 32.60 -21.15 6.77
CA ASN A 30 32.71 -21.72 5.42
C ASN A 30 31.30 -21.82 4.81
N PRO A 31 30.94 -21.03 3.82
CA PRO A 31 29.66 -21.19 3.11
C PRO A 31 29.64 -22.54 2.39
N ASN A 32 28.58 -23.31 2.59
CA ASN A 32 28.35 -24.51 1.81
C ASN A 32 28.14 -24.10 0.34
N THR A 33 28.68 -24.88 -0.57
CA THR A 33 28.47 -24.65 -2.01
C THR A 33 27.48 -25.70 -2.52
N ILE A 34 26.41 -25.23 -3.17
CA ILE A 34 25.34 -26.07 -3.70
C ILE A 34 25.20 -25.82 -5.19
N GLU A 35 24.85 -26.87 -5.95
CA GLU A 35 24.54 -26.73 -7.38
C GLU A 35 23.28 -25.88 -7.60
N ILE A 36 23.33 -24.96 -8.56
CA ILE A 36 22.19 -24.08 -8.90
C ILE A 36 20.94 -24.89 -9.25
N SER A 37 21.13 -26.07 -9.87
CA SER A 37 20.05 -27.00 -10.23
C SER A 37 19.24 -27.54 -9.04
N GLN A 38 19.84 -27.60 -7.84
CA GLN A 38 19.21 -28.04 -6.62
C GLN A 38 18.37 -26.94 -5.93
N ILE A 39 18.48 -25.68 -6.38
CA ILE A 39 17.80 -24.55 -5.76
C ILE A 39 16.45 -24.30 -6.46
N VAL A 40 15.39 -24.26 -5.67
CA VAL A 40 14.01 -24.01 -6.10
C VAL A 40 13.56 -22.65 -5.56
N LEU A 41 12.89 -21.88 -6.40
CA LEU A 41 12.27 -20.63 -5.96
C LEU A 41 10.92 -20.93 -5.29
N ALA A 42 10.58 -20.21 -4.22
CA ALA A 42 9.28 -20.30 -3.58
C ALA A 42 8.16 -19.92 -4.57
N PRO A 43 7.01 -20.65 -4.57
CA PRO A 43 5.90 -20.37 -5.49
C PRO A 43 5.32 -18.95 -5.36
N SER A 44 5.41 -18.37 -4.19
CA SER A 44 4.89 -17.04 -3.88
C SER A 44 6.02 -16.03 -3.68
N GLN A 45 6.86 -15.86 -4.69
CA GLN A 45 7.84 -14.77 -4.67
C GLN A 45 7.11 -13.43 -4.89
N PRO A 46 7.15 -12.50 -3.92
CA PRO A 46 6.41 -11.24 -4.01
C PRO A 46 6.97 -10.28 -5.07
N ARG A 47 8.16 -10.55 -5.60
CA ARG A 47 8.79 -9.68 -6.60
C ARG A 47 8.30 -9.99 -8.00
N ARG A 48 7.47 -9.09 -8.57
CA ARG A 48 6.91 -9.20 -9.92
C ARG A 48 7.74 -8.55 -11.03
N TYR A 49 8.62 -7.62 -10.67
CA TYR A 49 9.43 -6.87 -11.64
C TYR A 49 10.90 -6.83 -11.26
N PHE A 50 11.74 -7.19 -12.20
CA PHE A 50 13.20 -7.11 -12.11
C PHE A 50 13.71 -6.21 -13.22
N ASP A 51 14.53 -5.24 -12.87
CA ASP A 51 15.28 -4.45 -13.82
C ASP A 51 16.40 -5.33 -14.43
N GLU A 52 16.20 -5.72 -15.68
CA GLU A 52 17.14 -6.60 -16.40
C GLU A 52 18.54 -6.00 -16.51
N GLU A 53 18.65 -4.69 -16.67
CA GLU A 53 19.94 -4.01 -16.76
C GLU A 53 20.73 -4.14 -15.46
N GLN A 54 20.07 -3.96 -14.31
CA GLN A 54 20.69 -4.13 -13.01
C GLN A 54 21.09 -5.59 -12.72
N ILE A 55 20.32 -6.58 -13.20
CA ILE A 55 20.69 -7.98 -13.04
C ILE A 55 21.89 -8.32 -13.93
N ASN A 56 21.96 -7.80 -15.16
CA ASN A 56 23.09 -8.00 -16.04
C ASN A 56 24.38 -7.38 -15.47
N GLN A 57 24.32 -6.17 -14.91
CA GLN A 57 25.45 -5.55 -14.23
C GLN A 57 25.93 -6.40 -13.03
N LEU A 58 25.00 -6.95 -12.27
CA LEU A 58 25.32 -7.84 -11.15
C LEU A 58 25.94 -9.16 -11.66
N ALA A 59 25.44 -9.71 -12.76
CA ALA A 59 26.01 -10.92 -13.38
C ALA A 59 27.46 -10.73 -13.82
N GLU A 60 27.80 -9.58 -14.43
CA GLU A 60 29.19 -9.25 -14.79
C GLU A 60 30.08 -9.12 -13.53
N SER A 61 29.56 -8.51 -12.45
CA SER A 61 30.29 -8.44 -11.18
C SER A 61 30.51 -9.84 -10.58
N ILE A 62 29.50 -10.71 -10.65
CA ILE A 62 29.59 -12.09 -10.14
C ILE A 62 30.59 -12.93 -10.96
N LYS A 63 30.66 -12.73 -12.28
CA LYS A 63 31.69 -13.36 -13.12
C LYS A 63 33.10 -12.98 -12.71
N ALA A 64 33.31 -11.70 -12.36
CA ALA A 64 34.62 -11.18 -12.02
C ALA A 64 35.07 -11.53 -10.58
N HIS A 65 34.16 -11.53 -9.63
CA HIS A 65 34.51 -11.58 -8.20
C HIS A 65 33.83 -12.74 -7.45
N GLY A 66 32.96 -13.51 -8.08
CA GLY A 66 32.12 -14.49 -7.41
C GLY A 66 31.00 -13.85 -6.59
N ILE A 67 30.28 -14.68 -5.87
CA ILE A 67 29.25 -14.27 -4.91
C ILE A 67 29.92 -14.03 -3.55
N ILE A 68 29.99 -12.77 -3.13
CA ILE A 68 30.63 -12.36 -1.87
C ILE A 68 29.77 -12.71 -0.66
N GLU A 69 28.48 -12.45 -0.75
CA GLU A 69 27.50 -12.73 0.30
C GLU A 69 26.69 -13.98 -0.05
N PRO A 70 26.74 -15.07 0.76
CA PRO A 70 26.01 -16.31 0.49
C PRO A 70 24.50 -16.08 0.41
N LEU A 71 23.83 -16.87 -0.44
CA LEU A 71 22.35 -16.92 -0.47
C LEU A 71 21.84 -17.67 0.75
N VAL A 72 20.65 -17.33 1.24
CA VAL A 72 20.01 -18.07 2.32
C VAL A 72 19.04 -19.08 1.70
N VAL A 73 19.23 -20.34 2.05
CA VAL A 73 18.39 -21.44 1.61
C VAL A 73 17.94 -22.31 2.78
N ARG A 74 16.80 -22.99 2.62
CA ARG A 74 16.38 -24.03 3.56
C ARG A 74 16.29 -25.39 2.85
N PRO A 75 16.58 -26.50 3.55
CA PRO A 75 16.47 -27.82 2.96
C PRO A 75 15.00 -28.16 2.67
N LEU A 76 14.79 -28.83 1.55
CA LEU A 76 13.55 -29.50 1.17
C LEU A 76 13.83 -31.00 1.02
N ASP A 77 12.78 -31.78 0.78
CA ASP A 77 12.94 -33.21 0.46
C ASP A 77 13.72 -33.41 -0.87
N ASN A 78 14.38 -34.57 -0.99
CA ASN A 78 15.10 -35.00 -2.20
C ASN A 78 16.30 -34.13 -2.58
N ASP A 79 17.16 -33.77 -1.63
CA ASP A 79 18.39 -32.98 -1.82
C ASP A 79 18.17 -31.66 -2.57
N ARG A 80 16.99 -31.07 -2.42
CA ARG A 80 16.66 -29.75 -2.94
C ARG A 80 16.63 -28.71 -1.84
N PHE A 81 16.80 -27.48 -2.24
CA PHE A 81 16.84 -26.33 -1.34
C PHE A 81 15.91 -25.23 -1.84
N GLU A 82 15.10 -24.69 -0.96
CA GLU A 82 14.27 -23.51 -1.28
C GLU A 82 15.05 -22.23 -1.00
N LEU A 83 15.07 -21.34 -1.99
CA LEU A 83 15.67 -20.02 -1.82
C LEU A 83 14.79 -19.12 -0.95
N VAL A 84 15.32 -18.73 0.21
CA VAL A 84 14.65 -17.84 1.17
C VAL A 84 15.03 -16.39 0.96
N ALA A 85 16.32 -16.10 0.72
CA ALA A 85 16.81 -14.74 0.47
C ALA A 85 17.95 -14.71 -0.55
N GLY A 86 18.04 -13.62 -1.32
CA GLY A 86 19.09 -13.42 -2.33
C GLY A 86 18.67 -13.73 -3.76
N GLU A 87 17.42 -13.57 -4.15
CA GLU A 87 16.93 -13.89 -5.50
C GLU A 87 17.67 -13.14 -6.63
N ARG A 88 18.05 -11.89 -6.42
CA ARG A 88 18.84 -11.13 -7.41
C ARG A 88 20.19 -11.80 -7.68
N ARG A 89 20.86 -12.26 -6.62
CA ARG A 89 22.16 -12.98 -6.72
C ARG A 89 21.97 -14.31 -7.40
N TYR A 90 20.91 -15.04 -7.11
CA TYR A 90 20.57 -16.30 -7.77
C TYR A 90 20.38 -16.13 -9.28
N ARG A 91 19.55 -15.18 -9.70
CA ARG A 91 19.30 -14.89 -11.12
C ARG A 91 20.57 -14.39 -11.84
N ALA A 92 21.32 -13.52 -11.19
CA ALA A 92 22.59 -13.03 -11.75
C ALA A 92 23.64 -14.15 -11.86
N ALA A 93 23.68 -15.10 -10.92
CA ALA A 93 24.55 -16.27 -10.99
C ALA A 93 24.18 -17.21 -12.14
N GLN A 94 22.88 -17.40 -12.41
CA GLN A 94 22.40 -18.15 -13.58
C GLN A 94 22.86 -17.49 -14.90
N LEU A 95 22.69 -16.15 -15.01
CA LEU A 95 23.14 -15.38 -16.18
C LEU A 95 24.68 -15.38 -16.32
N ALA A 96 25.39 -15.44 -15.19
CA ALA A 96 26.85 -15.56 -15.16
C ALA A 96 27.35 -16.96 -15.59
N GLY A 97 26.44 -17.94 -15.68
CA GLY A 97 26.80 -19.31 -16.05
C GLY A 97 27.46 -20.12 -14.94
N LEU A 98 27.28 -19.73 -13.67
CA LEU A 98 27.79 -20.52 -12.55
C LEU A 98 27.03 -21.83 -12.41
N THR A 99 27.74 -22.92 -12.13
CA THR A 99 27.15 -24.24 -11.87
C THR A 99 26.83 -24.43 -10.39
N SER A 100 27.59 -23.79 -9.53
CA SER A 100 27.46 -23.87 -8.08
C SER A 100 27.62 -22.51 -7.42
N ILE A 101 26.97 -22.28 -6.28
CA ILE A 101 26.95 -21.01 -5.56
C ILE A 101 27.06 -21.18 -4.05
N PRO A 102 27.69 -20.23 -3.36
CA PRO A 102 27.78 -20.26 -1.91
C PRO A 102 26.43 -19.98 -1.26
N VAL A 103 26.05 -20.81 -0.28
CA VAL A 103 24.79 -20.70 0.45
C VAL A 103 24.99 -20.83 1.94
N ALA A 104 24.11 -20.18 2.70
CA ALA A 104 23.88 -20.39 4.11
C ALA A 104 22.63 -21.27 4.26
N ILE A 105 22.81 -22.52 4.66
CA ILE A 105 21.70 -23.43 4.91
C ILE A 105 21.12 -23.12 6.28
N ARG A 106 19.80 -22.93 6.36
CA ARG A 106 19.06 -22.71 7.60
C ARG A 106 17.87 -23.66 7.67
N GLU A 107 17.72 -24.35 8.77
CA GLU A 107 16.51 -25.13 9.07
C GLU A 107 15.41 -24.16 9.49
N LEU A 108 14.47 -23.90 8.60
CA LEU A 108 13.40 -22.94 8.79
C LEU A 108 12.05 -23.58 8.52
N THR A 109 11.08 -23.30 9.38
CA THR A 109 9.69 -23.62 9.09
C THR A 109 9.18 -22.76 7.93
N ASP A 110 8.04 -23.13 7.30
CA ASP A 110 7.42 -22.34 6.23
C ASP A 110 7.12 -20.89 6.67
N VAL A 111 6.64 -20.74 7.90
CA VAL A 111 6.35 -19.44 8.51
C VAL A 111 7.60 -18.58 8.65
N GLN A 112 8.68 -19.16 9.15
CA GLN A 112 9.96 -18.45 9.33
C GLN A 112 10.58 -18.06 7.97
N ALA A 113 10.57 -18.98 7.00
CA ALA A 113 11.08 -18.69 5.66
C ALA A 113 10.30 -17.54 5.01
N ARG A 114 8.97 -17.58 5.10
CA ARG A 114 8.09 -16.51 4.58
C ARG A 114 8.34 -15.18 5.27
N HIS A 115 8.52 -15.18 6.60
CA HIS A 115 8.84 -13.99 7.38
C HIS A 115 10.14 -13.32 6.91
N ILE A 116 11.22 -14.10 6.76
CA ILE A 116 12.52 -13.59 6.25
C ILE A 116 12.36 -13.00 4.86
N THR A 117 11.67 -13.68 3.96
CA THR A 117 11.45 -13.23 2.59
C THR A 117 10.68 -11.88 2.57
N LEU A 118 9.67 -11.72 3.41
CA LEU A 118 8.91 -10.47 3.51
C LEU A 118 9.76 -9.32 4.06
N ILE A 119 10.57 -9.57 5.09
CA ILE A 119 11.48 -8.56 5.67
C ILE A 119 12.52 -8.14 4.63
N GLU A 120 13.16 -9.08 3.91
CA GLU A 120 14.13 -8.76 2.85
C GLU A 120 13.47 -7.88 1.77
N ASN A 121 12.27 -8.24 1.34
CA ASN A 121 11.53 -7.43 0.37
C ASN A 121 11.21 -6.02 0.88
N LEU A 122 10.81 -5.88 2.14
CA LEU A 122 10.52 -4.56 2.73
C LEU A 122 11.74 -3.64 2.85
N GLN A 123 12.96 -4.21 2.90
CA GLN A 123 14.21 -3.44 2.92
C GLN A 123 14.53 -2.80 1.56
N ARG A 124 13.83 -3.19 0.51
CA ARG A 124 14.08 -2.66 -0.83
C ARG A 124 13.73 -1.17 -0.92
N VAL A 125 14.61 -0.42 -1.61
CA VAL A 125 14.46 1.03 -1.81
C VAL A 125 13.38 1.35 -2.85
N ASP A 126 13.07 0.41 -3.72
CA ASP A 126 12.23 0.57 -4.91
C ASP A 126 10.80 0.03 -4.76
N LEU A 127 10.39 -0.41 -3.55
CA LEU A 127 9.03 -0.85 -3.29
C LEU A 127 8.01 0.24 -3.58
N ASN A 128 6.97 -0.13 -4.31
CA ASN A 128 5.82 0.76 -4.42
C ASN A 128 4.96 0.71 -3.13
N PRO A 129 4.19 1.77 -2.86
CA PRO A 129 3.41 1.85 -1.62
C PRO A 129 2.35 0.76 -1.44
N VAL A 130 1.89 0.13 -2.51
CA VAL A 130 0.92 -0.98 -2.44
C VAL A 130 1.63 -2.25 -1.99
N GLU A 131 2.77 -2.58 -2.62
CA GLU A 131 3.59 -3.73 -2.23
C GLU A 131 4.07 -3.61 -0.78
N GLU A 132 4.49 -2.39 -0.37
CA GLU A 132 4.86 -2.11 1.02
C GLU A 132 3.68 -2.37 1.99
N THR A 133 2.46 -1.97 1.59
CA THR A 133 1.25 -2.17 2.40
C THR A 133 0.88 -3.64 2.50
N GLU A 134 0.87 -4.35 1.38
CA GLU A 134 0.58 -5.79 1.31
C GLU A 134 1.58 -6.59 2.16
N ALA A 135 2.88 -6.30 2.05
CA ALA A 135 3.92 -6.98 2.82
C ALA A 135 3.84 -6.73 4.33
N VAL A 136 3.54 -5.49 4.75
CA VAL A 136 3.35 -5.17 6.18
C VAL A 136 2.13 -5.89 6.75
N LEU A 137 1.03 -5.96 6.01
CA LEU A 137 -0.17 -6.69 6.45
C LEU A 137 0.09 -8.19 6.56
N GLU A 138 0.83 -8.74 5.61
CA GLU A 138 1.20 -10.15 5.64
C GLU A 138 2.11 -10.47 6.82
N LEU A 139 3.09 -9.62 7.14
CA LEU A 139 3.92 -9.77 8.33
C LEU A 139 3.09 -9.73 9.62
N LEU A 140 2.17 -8.76 9.74
CA LEU A 140 1.26 -8.68 10.88
C LEU A 140 0.36 -9.92 10.99
N SER A 141 -0.13 -10.44 9.86
CA SER A 141 -0.94 -11.67 9.80
C SER A 141 -0.16 -12.87 10.36
N ILE A 142 1.10 -12.99 10.02
CA ILE A 142 1.98 -14.04 10.52
C ILE A 142 2.24 -13.86 12.03
N GLU A 143 2.62 -12.64 12.45
CA GLU A 143 2.99 -12.34 13.84
C GLU A 143 1.82 -12.53 14.81
N LEU A 144 0.63 -12.11 14.38
CA LEU A 144 -0.59 -12.22 15.19
C LEU A 144 -1.31 -13.57 15.01
N SER A 145 -0.86 -14.43 14.10
CA SER A 145 -1.55 -15.67 13.70
C SER A 145 -3.04 -15.43 13.35
N GLN A 146 -3.30 -14.34 12.60
CA GLN A 146 -4.63 -13.89 12.19
C GLN A 146 -4.72 -13.75 10.67
N THR A 147 -5.94 -13.64 10.14
CA THR A 147 -6.11 -13.32 8.72
C THR A 147 -5.78 -11.85 8.44
N VAL A 148 -5.47 -11.51 7.18
CA VAL A 148 -5.21 -10.11 6.78
C VAL A 148 -6.42 -9.23 7.07
N GLU A 149 -7.63 -9.74 6.88
CA GLU A 149 -8.91 -9.05 7.15
C GLU A 149 -9.07 -8.73 8.64
N ASP A 150 -8.71 -9.68 9.52
CA ASP A 150 -8.74 -9.48 10.97
C ASP A 150 -7.71 -8.43 11.40
N VAL A 151 -6.51 -8.47 10.82
CA VAL A 151 -5.46 -7.47 11.04
C VAL A 151 -5.92 -6.07 10.62
N ILE A 152 -6.55 -5.93 9.46
CA ILE A 152 -7.11 -4.65 9.01
C ILE A 152 -8.17 -4.14 9.99
N SER A 153 -9.06 -5.03 10.45
CA SER A 153 -10.10 -4.72 11.43
C SER A 153 -9.51 -4.28 12.76
N LEU A 154 -8.45 -4.99 13.22
CA LEU A 154 -7.69 -4.65 14.41
C LEU A 154 -7.06 -3.25 14.32
N LEU A 155 -6.38 -2.96 13.21
CA LEU A 155 -5.75 -1.67 12.96
C LEU A 155 -6.77 -0.52 12.97
N HIS A 156 -7.94 -0.70 12.37
CA HIS A 156 -9.02 0.28 12.40
C HIS A 156 -9.58 0.48 13.81
N LYS A 157 -9.75 -0.60 14.58
CA LYS A 157 -10.18 -0.54 15.98
C LYS A 157 -9.18 0.26 16.83
N MET A 158 -7.90 -0.08 16.77
CA MET A 158 -6.82 0.64 17.44
C MET A 158 -6.81 2.13 17.09
N PHE A 159 -7.01 2.45 15.81
CA PHE A 159 -7.03 3.84 15.33
C PHE A 159 -8.22 4.63 15.89
N ASN A 160 -9.41 4.04 15.90
CA ASN A 160 -10.61 4.68 16.45
C ASN A 160 -10.52 4.89 17.96
N GLU A 161 -9.99 3.94 18.71
CA GLU A 161 -9.74 4.06 20.14
C GLU A 161 -8.70 5.15 20.44
N SER A 162 -7.62 5.18 19.66
CA SER A 162 -6.60 6.24 19.78
C SER A 162 -7.16 7.65 19.55
N LYS A 163 -8.17 7.81 18.69
CA LYS A 163 -8.86 9.10 18.48
C LYS A 163 -9.76 9.51 19.64
N ASN A 164 -10.39 8.53 20.26
CA ASN A 164 -11.40 8.76 21.31
C ASN A 164 -10.79 8.81 22.72
N ASN A 165 -9.45 8.73 22.85
CA ASN A 165 -8.74 8.63 24.14
C ASN A 165 -9.26 7.51 25.05
N VAL A 166 -9.77 6.43 24.47
CA VAL A 166 -10.25 5.25 25.19
C VAL A 166 -9.08 4.29 25.34
N THR A 167 -8.66 4.04 26.56
CA THR A 167 -7.63 3.04 26.91
C THR A 167 -8.28 1.68 27.06
N ASN A 168 -8.73 1.07 25.98
CA ASN A 168 -9.07 -0.35 26.00
C ASN A 168 -7.82 -1.18 25.68
N ASN A 169 -7.64 -2.28 26.41
CA ASN A 169 -6.60 -3.26 26.11
C ASN A 169 -6.98 -4.01 24.84
N VAL A 170 -6.61 -3.47 23.70
CA VAL A 170 -6.75 -4.18 22.41
C VAL A 170 -5.68 -5.26 22.37
N VAL A 171 -6.13 -6.51 22.33
CA VAL A 171 -5.23 -7.67 22.16
C VAL A 171 -4.50 -7.53 20.81
N GLY A 172 -3.20 -7.72 20.81
CA GLY A 172 -2.35 -7.56 19.61
C GLY A 172 -1.79 -6.14 19.39
N LYS A 173 -2.16 -5.16 20.25
CA LYS A 173 -1.70 -3.78 20.09
C LYS A 173 -0.18 -3.64 20.28
N VAL A 174 0.38 -4.33 21.27
CA VAL A 174 1.81 -4.27 21.60
C VAL A 174 2.62 -4.85 20.45
N GLU A 175 2.21 -5.98 19.93
CA GLU A 175 2.83 -6.67 18.81
C GLU A 175 2.81 -5.80 17.54
N VAL A 176 1.69 -5.16 17.25
CA VAL A 176 1.57 -4.21 16.14
C VAL A 176 2.55 -3.04 16.32
N GLU A 177 2.57 -2.40 17.49
CA GLU A 177 3.47 -1.27 17.75
C GLU A 177 4.94 -1.69 17.64
N GLN A 178 5.33 -2.81 18.21
CA GLN A 178 6.68 -3.36 18.14
C GLN A 178 7.10 -3.66 16.70
N LEU A 179 6.23 -4.28 15.89
CA LEU A 179 6.53 -4.55 14.49
C LEU A 179 6.77 -3.26 13.70
N PHE A 180 5.89 -2.26 13.83
CA PHE A 180 6.08 -0.99 13.13
C PHE A 180 7.35 -0.25 13.57
N ASP A 181 7.70 -0.30 14.85
CA ASP A 181 8.93 0.29 15.39
C ASP A 181 10.17 -0.44 14.86
N SER A 182 10.13 -1.78 14.74
CA SER A 182 11.22 -2.59 14.20
C SER A 182 11.43 -2.37 12.71
N LEU A 183 10.35 -2.25 11.93
CA LEU A 183 10.41 -2.03 10.49
C LEU A 183 10.91 -0.62 10.12
N GLY A 184 10.68 0.38 10.97
CA GLY A 184 11.08 1.77 10.73
C GLY A 184 10.50 2.38 9.45
N VAL A 185 9.39 1.85 8.95
CA VAL A 185 8.75 2.26 7.68
C VAL A 185 7.96 3.55 7.87
N VAL A 186 6.81 3.42 8.50
CA VAL A 186 5.92 4.52 8.90
C VAL A 186 5.27 4.14 10.23
N SER A 187 4.78 5.12 11.01
CA SER A 187 4.02 4.78 12.21
C SER A 187 2.73 4.04 11.85
N TRP A 188 2.26 3.13 12.70
CA TRP A 188 1.03 2.38 12.46
C TRP A 188 -0.19 3.30 12.23
N LYS A 189 -0.26 4.47 12.91
CA LYS A 189 -1.32 5.46 12.67
C LYS A 189 -1.25 6.04 11.26
N SER A 190 -0.05 6.39 10.80
CA SER A 190 0.16 6.88 9.43
C SER A 190 -0.15 5.79 8.39
N PHE A 191 0.15 4.53 8.70
CA PHE A 191 -0.17 3.38 7.86
C PHE A 191 -1.69 3.23 7.68
N VAL A 192 -2.47 3.28 8.76
CA VAL A 192 -3.94 3.20 8.69
C VAL A 192 -4.53 4.33 7.84
N VAL A 193 -4.01 5.55 7.97
CA VAL A 193 -4.58 6.72 7.28
C VAL A 193 -4.16 6.80 5.81
N HIS A 194 -2.92 6.40 5.49
CA HIS A 194 -2.32 6.69 4.18
C HIS A 194 -1.99 5.46 3.35
N ARG A 195 -1.87 4.28 3.96
CA ARG A 195 -1.49 3.04 3.29
C ARG A 195 -2.67 2.09 3.08
N LEU A 196 -3.45 1.78 4.14
CA LEU A 196 -4.61 0.90 4.00
C LEU A 196 -5.60 1.34 2.91
N PRO A 197 -5.91 2.64 2.73
CA PRO A 197 -6.81 3.07 1.66
C PRO A 197 -6.30 2.74 0.24
N LEU A 198 -5.01 2.48 0.06
CA LEU A 198 -4.44 2.13 -1.25
C LEU A 198 -4.95 0.78 -1.77
N LEU A 199 -5.29 -0.14 -0.88
CA LEU A 199 -5.81 -1.46 -1.25
C LEU A 199 -7.24 -1.39 -1.82
N ASN A 200 -7.97 -0.31 -1.51
CA ASN A 200 -9.34 -0.08 -1.98
C ASN A 200 -9.40 0.83 -3.22
N LEU A 201 -8.27 1.05 -3.90
CA LEU A 201 -8.24 1.83 -5.13
C LEU A 201 -8.93 1.08 -6.27
N PRO A 202 -9.58 1.79 -7.22
CA PRO A 202 -10.08 1.18 -8.44
C PRO A 202 -8.99 0.38 -9.16
N PRO A 203 -9.32 -0.77 -9.78
CA PRO A 203 -8.32 -1.67 -10.38
C PRO A 203 -7.41 -1.00 -11.41
N ASP A 204 -7.96 -0.09 -12.22
CA ASP A 204 -7.23 0.70 -13.21
C ASP A 204 -6.16 1.60 -12.57
N ILE A 205 -6.48 2.24 -11.44
CA ILE A 205 -5.54 3.09 -10.70
C ILE A 205 -4.52 2.26 -9.94
N LEU A 206 -4.96 1.14 -9.37
CA LEU A 206 -4.08 0.21 -8.65
C LEU A 206 -2.98 -0.34 -9.56
N GLU A 207 -3.34 -0.71 -10.80
CA GLU A 207 -2.39 -1.22 -11.79
C GLU A 207 -1.33 -0.15 -12.16
N ILE A 208 -1.75 1.09 -12.43
CA ILE A 208 -0.83 2.20 -12.75
C ILE A 208 0.11 2.49 -11.55
N LEU A 209 -0.42 2.37 -10.32
CA LEU A 209 0.35 2.58 -9.10
C LEU A 209 1.37 1.45 -8.87
N ARG A 210 0.97 0.18 -9.10
CA ARG A 210 1.85 -1.00 -9.03
C ARG A 210 2.99 -0.93 -10.05
N GLN A 211 2.73 -0.38 -11.22
CA GLN A 211 3.75 -0.16 -12.26
C GLN A 211 4.70 1.01 -11.91
N GLY A 212 4.50 1.69 -10.79
CA GLY A 212 5.32 2.84 -10.38
C GLY A 212 5.15 4.08 -11.26
N LYS A 213 4.18 4.08 -12.19
CA LYS A 213 3.97 5.17 -13.14
C LYS A 213 3.39 6.43 -12.50
N ILE A 214 2.75 6.30 -11.35
CA ILE A 214 2.11 7.40 -10.63
C ILE A 214 2.45 7.39 -9.14
N ALA A 215 2.59 8.58 -8.54
CA ALA A 215 2.75 8.69 -7.09
C ALA A 215 1.41 8.37 -6.37
N TYR A 216 1.49 7.74 -5.19
CA TYR A 216 0.29 7.34 -4.43
C TYR A 216 -0.66 8.49 -4.11
N THR A 217 -0.15 9.71 -3.89
CA THR A 217 -0.97 10.90 -3.65
C THR A 217 -1.82 11.29 -4.84
N LYS A 218 -1.32 11.07 -6.07
CA LYS A 218 -2.07 11.27 -7.31
C LYS A 218 -3.08 10.15 -7.53
N ALA A 219 -2.70 8.90 -7.23
CA ALA A 219 -3.60 7.74 -7.27
C ALA A 219 -4.83 7.94 -6.37
N ILE A 220 -4.64 8.43 -5.13
CA ILE A 220 -5.75 8.80 -4.22
C ILE A 220 -6.61 9.93 -4.80
N ALA A 221 -6.02 10.90 -5.53
CA ALA A 221 -6.81 11.96 -6.14
C ALA A 221 -7.68 11.43 -7.29
N LEU A 222 -7.13 10.56 -8.13
CA LEU A 222 -7.84 9.92 -9.25
C LEU A 222 -8.94 8.96 -8.78
N SER A 223 -8.73 8.22 -7.70
CA SER A 223 -9.71 7.26 -7.18
C SER A 223 -11.01 7.90 -6.69
N LYS A 224 -11.02 9.22 -6.47
CA LYS A 224 -12.24 9.96 -6.12
C LYS A 224 -13.18 10.15 -7.29
N ILE A 225 -12.72 9.95 -8.51
CA ILE A 225 -13.53 10.04 -9.73
C ILE A 225 -14.32 8.74 -9.84
N LYS A 226 -15.65 8.82 -9.67
CA LYS A 226 -16.53 7.63 -9.72
C LYS A 226 -16.76 7.13 -11.14
N ASP A 227 -16.76 8.04 -12.12
CA ASP A 227 -16.93 7.73 -13.53
C ASP A 227 -15.63 7.10 -14.07
N GLU A 228 -15.73 5.87 -14.53
CA GLU A 228 -14.58 5.06 -14.95
C GLU A 228 -13.93 5.63 -16.22
N GLU A 229 -14.75 6.04 -17.21
CA GLU A 229 -14.24 6.58 -18.47
C GLU A 229 -13.51 7.92 -18.24
N LEU A 230 -14.14 8.82 -17.49
CA LEU A 230 -13.51 10.09 -17.11
C LEU A 230 -12.21 9.86 -16.30
N ARG A 231 -12.21 8.87 -15.42
CA ARG A 231 -11.02 8.53 -14.62
C ARG A 231 -9.89 8.01 -15.49
N LYS A 232 -10.18 7.14 -16.48
CA LYS A 232 -9.20 6.64 -17.45
C LYS A 232 -8.62 7.77 -18.31
N GLU A 233 -9.48 8.66 -18.80
CA GLU A 233 -9.09 9.81 -19.61
C GLU A 233 -8.14 10.73 -18.85
N ILE A 234 -8.52 11.16 -17.64
CA ILE A 234 -7.68 12.01 -16.78
C ILE A 234 -6.39 11.30 -16.37
N SER A 235 -6.44 10.00 -16.11
CA SER A 235 -5.26 9.22 -15.77
C SER A 235 -4.25 9.17 -16.90
N LYS A 236 -4.73 9.00 -18.14
CA LYS A 236 -3.89 9.00 -19.34
C LYS A 236 -3.21 10.36 -19.52
N GLU A 237 -3.99 11.44 -19.49
CA GLU A 237 -3.47 12.81 -19.61
C GLU A 237 -2.46 13.14 -18.50
N ALA A 238 -2.75 12.75 -17.26
CA ALA A 238 -1.87 12.97 -16.12
C ALA A 238 -0.51 12.26 -16.28
N LEU A 239 -0.48 11.09 -16.93
CA LEU A 239 0.74 10.33 -17.21
C LEU A 239 1.53 10.94 -18.37
N GLU A 240 0.87 11.28 -19.47
CA GLU A 240 1.49 11.85 -20.67
C GLU A 240 2.14 13.21 -20.38
N GLN A 241 1.43 14.08 -19.68
CA GLN A 241 1.89 15.42 -19.35
C GLN A 241 2.73 15.48 -18.05
N LYS A 242 2.89 14.36 -17.34
CA LYS A 242 3.60 14.29 -16.05
C LYS A 242 3.11 15.34 -15.03
N LEU A 243 1.80 15.57 -14.99
CA LEU A 243 1.17 16.63 -14.20
C LEU A 243 1.60 16.60 -12.72
N SER A 244 1.72 17.76 -12.10
CA SER A 244 1.87 17.86 -10.65
C SER A 244 0.55 17.45 -9.95
N LEU A 245 0.59 17.17 -8.63
CA LEU A 245 -0.65 16.88 -7.88
C LEU A 245 -1.63 18.06 -7.90
N ARG A 246 -1.11 19.30 -7.96
CA ARG A 246 -1.93 20.52 -8.02
C ARG A 246 -2.65 20.61 -9.37
N ASP A 247 -1.91 20.46 -10.46
CA ASP A 247 -2.45 20.55 -11.82
C ASP A 247 -3.45 19.42 -12.08
N LEU A 248 -3.15 18.20 -11.60
CA LEU A 248 -4.08 17.09 -11.66
C LEU A 248 -5.39 17.38 -10.93
N LYS A 249 -5.37 18.00 -9.75
CA LYS A 249 -6.59 18.38 -9.03
C LYS A 249 -7.39 19.44 -9.80
N THR A 250 -6.72 20.39 -10.44
CA THR A 250 -7.37 21.39 -11.30
C THR A 250 -8.02 20.73 -12.50
N LEU A 251 -7.30 19.85 -13.20
CA LEU A 251 -7.84 19.08 -14.33
C LEU A 251 -9.06 18.25 -13.94
N ILE A 252 -9.03 17.58 -12.81
CA ILE A 252 -10.18 16.82 -12.27
C ILE A 252 -11.38 17.75 -12.07
N GLN A 253 -11.19 18.94 -11.52
CA GLN A 253 -12.27 19.90 -11.30
C GLN A 253 -12.86 20.40 -12.62
N GLU A 254 -12.02 20.79 -13.57
CA GLU A 254 -12.44 21.29 -14.88
C GLU A 254 -13.20 20.24 -15.69
N MET A 255 -12.68 19.02 -15.78
CA MET A 255 -13.32 17.96 -16.56
C MET A 255 -14.60 17.44 -15.89
N SER A 256 -14.63 17.36 -14.56
CA SER A 256 -15.84 17.03 -13.82
C SER A 256 -16.93 18.10 -14.00
N ALA A 257 -16.56 19.39 -14.01
CA ALA A 257 -17.48 20.49 -14.24
C ALA A 257 -18.02 20.48 -15.69
N LYS A 258 -17.19 20.19 -16.69
CA LYS A 258 -17.62 20.07 -18.11
C LYS A 258 -18.62 18.92 -18.29
N LYS A 259 -18.42 17.78 -17.60
CA LYS A 259 -19.33 16.63 -17.69
C LYS A 259 -20.66 16.87 -16.96
N THR A 260 -20.65 17.69 -15.92
CA THR A 260 -21.88 18.11 -15.20
C THR A 260 -22.70 19.13 -16.01
N GLN A 261 -22.12 19.74 -17.05
CA GLN A 261 -22.82 20.64 -17.99
C GLN A 261 -23.44 19.91 -19.17
N SER A 262 -23.24 18.61 -19.35
CA SER A 262 -24.11 17.80 -20.22
C SER A 262 -25.49 17.68 -19.55
N PRO A 263 -26.61 17.85 -20.29
CA PRO A 263 -27.93 17.84 -19.67
C PRO A 263 -28.20 16.48 -19.02
N GLU A 264 -28.02 16.43 -17.68
CA GLU A 264 -28.64 15.37 -16.89
C GLU A 264 -30.16 15.48 -17.01
N PRO A 265 -30.89 14.34 -16.96
CA PRO A 265 -32.35 14.39 -17.01
C PRO A 265 -32.87 15.33 -15.92
N GLU A 266 -33.79 16.23 -16.31
CA GLU A 266 -34.34 17.31 -15.45
C GLU A 266 -34.75 16.87 -14.03
N SER A 267 -35.16 15.62 -13.86
CA SER A 267 -35.55 15.07 -12.57
C SER A 267 -34.43 15.02 -11.49
N LYS A 268 -33.18 14.72 -11.91
CA LYS A 268 -32.03 14.69 -10.95
C LYS A 268 -31.57 16.10 -10.56
N THR A 269 -31.74 17.06 -11.45
CA THR A 269 -31.43 18.46 -11.18
C THR A 269 -32.40 19.05 -10.16
N VAL A 270 -33.68 18.75 -10.26
CA VAL A 270 -34.74 19.19 -9.32
C VAL A 270 -34.49 18.57 -7.92
N GLU A 271 -34.23 17.27 -7.84
CA GLU A 271 -33.96 16.58 -6.58
C GLU A 271 -32.72 17.15 -5.86
N ASN A 272 -31.66 17.46 -6.61
CA ASN A 272 -30.44 18.08 -6.06
C ASN A 272 -30.70 19.52 -5.57
N VAL A 273 -31.49 20.30 -6.27
CA VAL A 273 -31.90 21.65 -5.84
C VAL A 273 -32.66 21.56 -4.52
N ILE A 274 -33.65 20.68 -4.43
CA ILE A 274 -34.44 20.48 -3.19
C ILE A 274 -33.54 20.08 -2.00
N LYS A 275 -32.66 19.07 -2.20
CA LYS A 275 -31.72 18.61 -1.15
C LYS A 275 -30.77 19.72 -0.72
N THR A 276 -30.25 20.48 -1.66
CA THR A 276 -29.30 21.58 -1.37
C THR A 276 -29.98 22.71 -0.60
N THR A 277 -31.17 23.13 -1.05
CA THR A 277 -31.96 24.18 -0.40
C THR A 277 -32.35 23.78 1.03
N ALA A 278 -32.80 22.53 1.23
CA ALA A 278 -33.15 22.03 2.56
C ALA A 278 -31.91 22.00 3.49
N LYS A 279 -30.74 21.63 2.99
CA LYS A 279 -29.49 21.61 3.75
C LYS A 279 -29.02 23.03 4.11
N GLU A 280 -29.16 24.00 3.21
CA GLU A 280 -28.81 25.39 3.46
C GLU A 280 -29.75 26.04 4.47
N LEU A 281 -31.05 25.78 4.38
CA LEU A 281 -32.06 26.24 5.36
C LEU A 281 -31.75 25.71 6.77
N THR A 282 -31.41 24.42 6.86
CA THR A 282 -31.05 23.79 8.16
C THR A 282 -29.74 24.36 8.72
N LYS A 283 -28.74 24.63 7.85
CA LYS A 283 -27.45 25.21 8.25
C LYS A 283 -27.58 26.67 8.70
N ALA A 284 -28.41 27.44 8.02
CA ALA A 284 -28.62 28.88 8.31
C ALA A 284 -29.33 29.12 9.64
N LYS A 285 -30.07 28.14 10.18
CA LYS A 285 -30.84 28.22 11.46
C LYS A 285 -31.61 29.52 11.61
N LEU A 286 -32.29 29.97 10.53
CA LEU A 286 -32.98 31.24 10.46
C LEU A 286 -34.01 31.44 11.57
N TRP A 287 -34.58 30.37 12.09
CA TRP A 287 -35.48 30.41 13.25
C TRP A 287 -34.83 30.92 14.52
N LYS A 288 -33.47 30.86 14.61
CA LYS A 288 -32.69 31.39 15.74
C LYS A 288 -32.04 32.74 15.41
N SER A 289 -31.52 32.90 14.19
CA SER A 289 -30.68 34.03 13.78
C SER A 289 -31.48 35.22 13.22
N ASN A 290 -32.63 34.98 12.56
CA ASN A 290 -33.46 36.04 11.97
C ASN A 290 -34.94 35.67 11.90
N PRO A 291 -35.73 35.96 12.98
CA PRO A 291 -37.14 35.56 13.06
C PRO A 291 -38.03 36.19 11.98
N GLN A 292 -37.69 37.37 11.47
CA GLN A 292 -38.47 38.04 10.42
C GLN A 292 -38.29 37.34 9.07
N LYS A 293 -37.06 36.92 8.74
CA LYS A 293 -36.82 36.09 7.57
C LYS A 293 -37.43 34.70 7.69
N TRP A 294 -37.40 34.13 8.92
CA TRP A 294 -37.98 32.83 9.19
C TRP A 294 -39.49 32.80 8.91
N LYS A 295 -40.25 33.82 9.32
CA LYS A 295 -41.69 33.90 9.03
C LYS A 295 -42.01 33.79 7.55
N LYS A 296 -41.18 34.39 6.68
CA LYS A 296 -41.35 34.27 5.22
C LYS A 296 -41.06 32.87 4.73
N VAL A 297 -39.98 32.24 5.21
CA VAL A 297 -39.64 30.86 4.86
C VAL A 297 -40.68 29.88 5.33
N GLU A 298 -41.20 30.05 6.56
CA GLU A 298 -42.24 29.23 7.14
C GLU A 298 -43.52 29.28 6.31
N LYS A 299 -43.90 30.49 5.80
CA LYS A 299 -45.05 30.65 4.91
C LYS A 299 -44.89 29.87 3.61
N LEU A 300 -43.70 29.96 2.97
CA LEU A 300 -43.39 29.20 1.75
C LEU A 300 -43.40 27.70 1.95
N ILE A 301 -42.88 27.21 3.09
CA ILE A 301 -42.93 25.78 3.45
C ILE A 301 -44.35 25.33 3.62
N LYS A 302 -45.23 26.13 4.22
CA LYS A 302 -46.66 25.79 4.39
C LYS A 302 -47.38 25.74 3.03
N GLU A 303 -47.09 26.68 2.12
CA GLU A 303 -47.60 26.64 0.76
C GLU A 303 -47.13 25.39 -0.02
N ILE A 304 -45.87 25.03 0.08
CA ILE A 304 -45.35 23.75 -0.49
C ILE A 304 -46.06 22.55 0.07
N ASN A 305 -46.25 22.47 1.39
CA ASN A 305 -46.98 21.38 2.02
C ASN A 305 -48.42 21.28 1.61
N MET A 306 -49.12 22.41 1.38
CA MET A 306 -50.48 22.41 0.85
C MET A 306 -50.55 21.84 -0.58
N LEU A 307 -49.63 22.23 -1.44
CA LEU A 307 -49.57 21.70 -2.81
C LEU A 307 -49.27 20.21 -2.88
N LEU A 308 -48.56 19.66 -1.88
CA LEU A 308 -48.29 18.23 -1.80
C LEU A 308 -49.43 17.38 -1.29
N ILE A 309 -50.46 18.01 -0.61
CA ILE A 309 -51.62 17.34 -0.08
C ILE A 309 -52.79 17.38 -1.09
N GLU A 310 -52.79 18.34 -2.02
CA GLU A 310 -53.85 18.48 -3.05
C GLU A 310 -53.70 17.45 -4.20
N GLU A 311 -52.64 16.63 -4.24
CA GLU A 311 -52.45 15.59 -5.27
C GLU A 311 -52.82 14.18 -4.83
N GLU A 312 -53.42 13.96 -3.64
CA GLU A 312 -54.08 12.73 -3.19
C GLU A 312 -55.63 12.89 -3.31
#